data_aad73ef121e6b350188eeeb441f35595
#
_entry.id   aad73ef121e6b350188eeeb441f35595
#
_cell.length_a   1.000
_cell.length_b   1.000
_cell.length_c   1.000
_cell.angle_alpha   90.00
_cell.angle_beta   90.00
_cell.angle_gamma   90.00
#
_symmetry.space_group_name_H-M   'P 1'
#
loop_
_entity.id
_entity.type
_entity.pdbx_description
1 polymer ?
#
loop_
_entity_poly.entity_id
_entity_poly.type
_entity_poly.pdbx_seq_one_letter_code
_entity_poly.pdbx_strand_id
1 'polypeptide(L)'
;TVEEGEIFGLLGPNGSGKSTTIKILLGLLFPTGGDALVFGQEATEVSKNSRIGYLPEESYLYRFLNAHETLDFYGRLFNMPARERRDRSKQLIESVGLSAAARRPLKEYSKGMTRRIGLAQALINDPDLILLDEPTSGLDPIGTKDMKNMILGLKEQGKTVVLCSHLLADVQDVCDRIA
;
A
#
# COMPACT_ATOMS: atom_id res chain seq x y z
N THR A 1 -12.74 8.40 -12.74
CA THR A 1 -12.55 9.17 -11.50
C THR A 1 -12.70 8.24 -10.32
N VAL A 2 -11.87 8.43 -9.29
CA VAL A 2 -11.94 7.76 -7.99
C VAL A 2 -12.39 8.80 -6.98
N GLU A 3 -13.38 8.47 -6.16
CA GLU A 3 -13.94 9.37 -5.16
C GLU A 3 -13.20 9.25 -3.83
N GLU A 4 -13.24 10.29 -3.01
CA GLU A 4 -12.60 10.29 -1.71
C GLU A 4 -13.30 9.30 -0.75
N GLY A 5 -12.51 8.48 -0.05
CA GLY A 5 -13.01 7.50 0.92
C GLY A 5 -13.55 6.19 0.31
N GLU A 6 -13.46 6.01 -1.03
CA GLU A 6 -13.85 4.74 -1.65
C GLU A 6 -12.67 3.77 -1.81
N ILE A 7 -12.98 2.49 -1.93
CA ILE A 7 -12.06 1.46 -2.42
C ILE A 7 -12.41 1.20 -3.89
N PHE A 8 -11.51 1.58 -4.79
CA PHE A 8 -11.67 1.41 -6.22
C PHE A 8 -10.79 0.28 -6.76
N GLY A 9 -11.39 -0.70 -7.43
CA GLY A 9 -10.73 -1.87 -7.99
C GLY A 9 -10.36 -1.68 -9.46
N LEU A 10 -9.10 -1.90 -9.82
CA LEU A 10 -8.66 -2.10 -11.20
C LEU A 10 -8.49 -3.60 -11.44
N LEU A 11 -9.45 -4.21 -12.15
CA LEU A 11 -9.45 -5.63 -12.45
C LEU A 11 -8.98 -5.89 -13.89
N GLY A 12 -8.09 -6.83 -14.07
CA GLY A 12 -7.68 -7.23 -15.42
C GLY A 12 -6.55 -8.25 -15.42
N PRO A 13 -6.33 -8.96 -16.54
CA PRO A 13 -5.26 -9.94 -16.67
C PRO A 13 -3.88 -9.28 -16.54
N ASN A 14 -2.86 -10.13 -16.37
CA ASN A 14 -1.48 -9.67 -16.40
C ASN A 14 -1.17 -9.02 -17.77
N GLY A 15 -0.48 -7.88 -17.75
CA GLY A 15 -0.18 -7.09 -18.94
C GLY A 15 -1.31 -6.13 -19.39
N SER A 16 -2.45 -6.04 -18.69
CA SER A 16 -3.53 -5.09 -19.02
C SER A 16 -3.24 -3.62 -18.70
N GLY A 17 -2.09 -3.33 -18.08
CA GLY A 17 -1.67 -1.96 -17.79
C GLY A 17 -1.93 -1.48 -16.34
N LYS A 18 -2.43 -2.34 -15.43
CA LYS A 18 -2.73 -1.97 -14.02
C LYS A 18 -1.54 -1.32 -13.30
N SER A 19 -0.41 -2.03 -13.23
CA SER A 19 0.81 -1.51 -12.60
C SER A 19 1.39 -0.31 -13.36
N THR A 20 1.20 -0.23 -14.68
CA THR A 20 1.58 0.94 -15.48
C THR A 20 0.75 2.16 -15.08
N THR A 21 -0.56 1.98 -14.89
CA THR A 21 -1.45 3.04 -14.42
C THR A 21 -1.01 3.54 -13.04
N ILE A 22 -0.73 2.64 -12.08
CA ILE A 22 -0.19 3.03 -10.77
C ILE A 22 1.11 3.84 -10.91
N LYS A 23 2.04 3.38 -11.75
CA LYS A 23 3.32 4.07 -11.96
C LYS A 23 3.14 5.46 -12.58
N ILE A 24 2.15 5.65 -13.45
CA ILE A 24 1.78 6.97 -13.99
C ILE A 24 1.23 7.85 -12.86
N LEU A 25 0.30 7.35 -12.04
CA LEU A 25 -0.26 8.10 -10.90
C LEU A 25 0.82 8.53 -9.89
N LEU A 26 1.88 7.74 -9.72
CA LEU A 26 3.03 8.07 -8.88
C LEU A 26 4.04 9.04 -9.55
N GLY A 27 3.87 9.36 -10.84
CA GLY A 27 4.84 10.16 -11.59
C GLY A 27 6.13 9.41 -11.94
N LEU A 28 6.12 8.08 -11.87
CA LEU A 28 7.27 7.22 -12.23
C LEU A 28 7.33 6.91 -13.72
N LEU A 29 6.21 7.08 -14.42
CA LEU A 29 6.09 6.93 -15.88
C LEU A 29 5.26 8.11 -16.41
N PHE A 30 5.58 8.53 -17.64
CA PHE A 30 4.81 9.54 -18.37
C PHE A 30 3.75 8.87 -19.24
N PRO A 31 2.50 9.36 -19.25
CA PRO A 31 1.49 8.88 -20.18
C PRO A 31 1.89 9.24 -21.62
N THR A 32 1.58 8.37 -22.58
CA THR A 32 1.78 8.62 -24.01
C THR A 32 0.71 9.53 -24.61
N GLY A 33 -0.37 9.79 -23.86
CA GLY A 33 -1.48 10.68 -24.24
C GLY A 33 -2.51 10.72 -23.13
N GLY A 34 -3.37 11.75 -23.17
CA GLY A 34 -4.36 12.00 -22.10
C GLY A 34 -3.72 12.62 -20.84
N ASP A 35 -4.56 12.89 -19.85
CA ASP A 35 -4.19 13.55 -18.59
C ASP A 35 -4.41 12.60 -17.41
N ALA A 36 -3.49 12.62 -16.44
CA ALA A 36 -3.60 11.90 -15.19
C ALA A 36 -3.49 12.90 -14.03
N LEU A 37 -4.53 12.98 -13.21
CA LEU A 37 -4.58 13.90 -12.08
C LEU A 37 -4.72 13.11 -10.77
N VAL A 38 -4.00 13.53 -9.74
CA VAL A 38 -4.11 13.02 -8.37
C VAL A 38 -4.22 14.21 -7.43
N PHE A 39 -5.27 14.25 -6.62
CA PHE A 39 -5.63 15.40 -5.77
C PHE A 39 -5.78 16.71 -6.56
N GLY A 40 -6.26 16.62 -7.82
CA GLY A 40 -6.38 17.78 -8.72
C GLY A 40 -5.07 18.31 -9.30
N GLN A 41 -3.94 17.65 -9.04
CA GLN A 41 -2.62 18.00 -9.55
C GLN A 41 -2.19 17.00 -10.64
N GLU A 42 -1.38 17.46 -11.59
CA GLU A 42 -0.77 16.57 -12.58
C GLU A 42 -0.01 15.42 -11.90
N ALA A 43 -0.14 14.21 -12.43
CA ALA A 43 0.53 13.04 -11.88
C ALA A 43 2.07 13.16 -11.85
N THR A 44 2.63 14.02 -12.68
CA THR A 44 4.07 14.35 -12.73
C THR A 44 4.55 15.21 -11.55
N GLU A 45 3.65 15.87 -10.84
CA GLU A 45 3.98 16.67 -9.65
C GLU A 45 4.32 15.75 -8.46
N VAL A 46 5.61 15.61 -8.16
CA VAL A 46 6.11 14.65 -7.14
C VAL A 46 5.71 15.04 -5.71
N SER A 47 5.46 16.33 -5.45
CA SER A 47 5.08 16.84 -4.12
C SER A 47 3.85 16.14 -3.52
N LYS A 48 2.88 15.75 -4.36
CA LYS A 48 1.68 15.00 -3.96
C LYS A 48 1.97 13.63 -3.36
N ASN A 49 3.14 13.02 -3.69
CA ASN A 49 3.48 11.67 -3.24
C ASN A 49 3.69 11.59 -1.71
N SER A 50 3.89 12.72 -1.04
CA SER A 50 3.89 12.78 0.43
C SER A 50 2.55 12.37 1.05
N ARG A 51 1.46 12.43 0.27
CA ARG A 51 0.09 12.03 0.67
C ARG A 51 -0.31 10.67 0.09
N ILE A 52 0.59 9.95 -0.57
CA ILE A 52 0.33 8.65 -1.20
C ILE A 52 1.11 7.56 -0.47
N GLY A 53 0.42 6.46 -0.16
CA GLY A 53 1.03 5.20 0.25
C GLY A 53 1.04 4.22 -0.91
N TYR A 54 2.14 3.51 -1.10
CA TYR A 54 2.25 2.54 -2.19
C TYR A 54 2.78 1.19 -1.72
N LEU A 55 2.01 0.14 -2.00
CA LEU A 55 2.41 -1.26 -1.85
C LEU A 55 2.58 -1.87 -3.24
N PRO A 56 3.81 -2.05 -3.75
CA PRO A 56 4.06 -2.73 -5.03
C PRO A 56 3.76 -4.23 -4.93
N GLU A 57 3.59 -4.90 -6.09
CA GLU A 57 3.44 -6.35 -6.15
C GLU A 57 4.60 -7.08 -5.48
N GLU A 58 5.84 -6.64 -5.72
CA GLU A 58 7.02 -7.10 -5.00
C GLU A 58 7.56 -5.99 -4.09
N SER A 59 7.59 -6.26 -2.79
CA SER A 59 8.13 -5.31 -1.81
C SER A 59 9.64 -5.51 -1.66
N TYR A 60 10.43 -4.56 -2.16
CA TYR A 60 11.90 -4.57 -2.06
C TYR A 60 12.36 -4.00 -0.71
N LEU A 61 11.98 -4.69 0.40
CA LEU A 61 12.38 -4.30 1.74
C LEU A 61 13.78 -4.81 2.08
N TYR A 62 14.51 -4.07 2.92
CA TYR A 62 15.83 -4.48 3.40
C TYR A 62 15.69 -5.67 4.35
N ARG A 63 16.00 -6.86 3.86
CA ARG A 63 15.75 -8.15 4.53
C ARG A 63 16.50 -8.35 5.85
N PHE A 64 17.55 -7.57 6.11
CA PHE A 64 18.33 -7.65 7.34
C PHE A 64 17.76 -6.77 8.47
N LEU A 65 16.91 -5.82 8.15
CA LEU A 65 16.21 -4.99 9.13
C LEU A 65 15.05 -5.76 9.74
N ASN A 66 14.70 -5.42 10.97
CA ASN A 66 13.46 -5.84 11.60
C ASN A 66 12.31 -4.84 11.29
N ALA A 67 11.07 -5.11 11.75
CA ALA A 67 9.92 -4.26 11.43
C ALA A 67 10.07 -2.82 11.94
N HIS A 68 10.58 -2.63 13.16
CA HIS A 68 10.79 -1.29 13.72
C HIS A 68 11.84 -0.50 12.94
N GLU A 69 12.97 -1.13 12.62
CA GLU A 69 14.04 -0.51 11.84
C GLU A 69 13.58 -0.16 10.42
N THR A 70 12.76 -1.03 9.80
CA THR A 70 12.18 -0.79 8.50
C THR A 70 11.28 0.43 8.53
N LEU A 71 10.33 0.51 9.46
CA LEU A 71 9.41 1.64 9.54
C LEU A 71 10.12 2.94 9.98
N ASP A 72 11.12 2.87 10.87
CA ASP A 72 11.95 4.03 11.22
C ASP A 72 12.72 4.55 9.99
N PHE A 73 13.28 3.66 9.18
CA PHE A 73 13.95 4.03 7.93
C PHE A 73 13.02 4.81 6.98
N TYR A 74 11.84 4.25 6.70
CA TYR A 74 10.87 4.92 5.80
C TYR A 74 10.32 6.22 6.41
N GLY A 75 10.05 6.27 7.70
CA GLY A 75 9.61 7.50 8.37
C GLY A 75 10.65 8.63 8.30
N ARG A 76 11.96 8.29 8.27
CA ARG A 76 13.03 9.30 8.04
C ARG A 76 12.95 9.90 6.64
N LEU A 77 12.58 9.13 5.63
CA LEU A 77 12.42 9.65 4.25
C LEU A 77 11.31 10.71 4.16
N PHE A 78 10.32 10.64 5.05
CA PHE A 78 9.27 11.67 5.19
C PHE A 78 9.61 12.76 6.20
N ASN A 79 10.87 12.84 6.68
CA ASN A 79 11.33 13.83 7.67
C ASN A 79 10.53 13.81 8.99
N MET A 80 9.90 12.69 9.35
CA MET A 80 9.13 12.56 10.58
C MET A 80 10.04 12.70 11.82
N PRO A 81 9.63 13.40 12.88
CA PRO A 81 10.35 13.46 14.16
C PRO A 81 10.54 12.08 14.79
N ALA A 82 11.65 11.86 15.50
CA ALA A 82 12.00 10.54 16.05
C ALA A 82 10.94 9.95 17.01
N ARG A 83 10.26 10.81 17.77
CA ARG A 83 9.17 10.39 18.67
C ARG A 83 7.97 9.89 17.85
N GLU A 84 7.54 10.67 16.88
CA GLU A 84 6.42 10.35 16.01
C GLU A 84 6.68 9.04 15.23
N ARG A 85 7.87 8.87 14.62
CA ARG A 85 8.26 7.62 13.96
C ARG A 85 8.14 6.40 14.84
N ARG A 86 8.59 6.52 16.10
CA ARG A 86 8.52 5.42 17.09
C ARG A 86 7.08 5.05 17.40
N ASP A 87 6.26 6.05 17.70
CA ASP A 87 4.86 5.85 18.09
C ASP A 87 4.06 5.29 16.89
N ARG A 88 4.26 5.87 15.71
CA ARG A 88 3.61 5.40 14.46
C ARG A 88 4.05 3.99 14.07
N SER A 89 5.35 3.68 14.15
CA SER A 89 5.87 2.33 13.88
C SER A 89 5.22 1.30 14.79
N LYS A 90 5.09 1.59 16.09
CA LYS A 90 4.45 0.69 17.05
C LYS A 90 2.99 0.44 16.68
N GLN A 91 2.23 1.50 16.41
CA GLN A 91 0.81 1.41 16.00
C GLN A 91 0.63 0.58 14.73
N LEU A 92 1.45 0.83 13.70
CA LEU A 92 1.37 0.11 12.43
C LEU A 92 1.74 -1.36 12.55
N ILE A 93 2.80 -1.70 13.31
CA ILE A 93 3.18 -3.09 13.57
C ILE A 93 2.05 -3.84 14.29
N GLU A 94 1.38 -3.20 15.22
CA GLU A 94 0.24 -3.76 15.93
C GLU A 94 -0.97 -3.94 15.00
N SER A 95 -1.31 -2.92 14.20
CA SER A 95 -2.46 -2.95 13.28
C SER A 95 -2.34 -4.05 12.21
N VAL A 96 -1.11 -4.37 11.77
CA VAL A 96 -0.88 -5.46 10.80
C VAL A 96 -0.59 -6.82 11.46
N GLY A 97 -0.75 -6.93 12.79
CA GLY A 97 -0.63 -8.19 13.53
C GLY A 97 0.79 -8.76 13.58
N LEU A 98 1.82 -7.91 13.59
CA LEU A 98 3.23 -8.34 13.57
C LEU A 98 3.98 -8.10 14.89
N SER A 99 3.30 -7.74 15.97
CA SER A 99 3.92 -7.42 17.28
C SER A 99 4.82 -8.53 17.80
N ALA A 100 4.41 -9.80 17.70
CA ALA A 100 5.19 -10.95 18.17
C ALA A 100 6.49 -11.19 17.36
N ALA A 101 6.53 -10.74 16.10
CA ALA A 101 7.66 -10.92 15.20
C ALA A 101 8.45 -9.62 14.97
N ALA A 102 8.07 -8.51 15.59
CA ALA A 102 8.57 -7.17 15.28
C ALA A 102 10.09 -7.01 15.38
N ARG A 103 10.76 -7.81 16.23
CA ARG A 103 12.21 -7.78 16.44
C ARG A 103 12.99 -8.78 15.58
N ARG A 104 12.30 -9.67 14.85
CA ARG A 104 12.93 -10.64 13.94
C ARG A 104 13.33 -9.95 12.64
N PRO A 105 14.47 -10.29 12.03
CA PRO A 105 14.84 -9.80 10.71
C PRO A 105 13.80 -10.19 9.65
N LEU A 106 13.53 -9.31 8.68
CA LEU A 106 12.52 -9.56 7.63
C LEU A 106 12.86 -10.78 6.76
N LYS A 107 14.11 -11.20 6.69
CA LYS A 107 14.52 -12.45 6.00
C LYS A 107 13.85 -13.70 6.56
N GLU A 108 13.38 -13.65 7.81
CA GLU A 108 12.69 -14.75 8.51
C GLU A 108 11.16 -14.65 8.42
N TYR A 109 10.66 -13.61 7.73
CA TYR A 109 9.23 -13.42 7.55
C TYR A 109 8.68 -14.34 6.46
N SER A 110 7.50 -14.90 6.70
CA SER A 110 6.72 -15.55 5.65
C SER A 110 6.28 -14.52 4.60
N LYS A 111 5.83 -14.99 3.43
CA LYS A 111 5.30 -14.10 2.38
C LYS A 111 4.18 -13.21 2.92
N GLY A 112 3.24 -13.77 3.70
CA GLY A 112 2.16 -13.02 4.32
C GLY A 112 2.65 -11.96 5.32
N MET A 113 3.66 -12.29 6.14
CA MET A 113 4.28 -11.31 7.05
C MET A 113 4.99 -10.20 6.27
N THR A 114 5.69 -10.53 5.20
CA THR A 114 6.36 -9.55 4.32
C THR A 114 5.35 -8.63 3.67
N ARG A 115 4.20 -9.17 3.25
CA ARG A 115 3.14 -8.37 2.65
C ARG A 115 2.52 -7.40 3.67
N ARG A 116 2.29 -7.88 4.90
CA ARG A 116 1.76 -7.05 6.00
C ARG A 116 2.71 -5.94 6.43
N ILE A 117 4.02 -6.19 6.54
CA ILE A 117 4.98 -5.11 6.83
C ILE A 117 5.13 -4.15 5.65
N GLY A 118 4.97 -4.61 4.40
CA GLY A 118 4.90 -3.75 3.22
C GLY A 118 3.71 -2.81 3.26
N LEU A 119 2.53 -3.28 3.67
CA LEU A 119 1.36 -2.43 3.91
C LEU A 119 1.63 -1.40 5.01
N ALA A 120 2.20 -1.82 6.15
CA ALA A 120 2.57 -0.91 7.22
C ALA A 120 3.55 0.18 6.75
N GLN A 121 4.52 -0.18 5.90
CA GLN A 121 5.45 0.76 5.27
C GLN A 121 4.72 1.77 4.38
N ALA A 122 3.74 1.33 3.58
CA ALA A 122 2.93 2.20 2.74
C ALA A 122 2.07 3.19 3.55
N LEU A 123 1.81 2.89 4.82
CA LEU A 123 0.98 3.71 5.72
C LEU A 123 1.80 4.62 6.66
N ILE A 124 3.13 4.62 6.57
CA ILE A 124 3.98 5.30 7.57
C ILE A 124 3.74 6.82 7.63
N ASN A 125 3.53 7.44 6.48
CA ASN A 125 3.30 8.88 6.32
C ASN A 125 1.84 9.31 6.48
N ASP A 126 0.97 8.43 6.97
CA ASP A 126 -0.48 8.64 7.11
C ASP A 126 -1.17 9.12 5.82
N PRO A 127 -1.03 8.42 4.70
CA PRO A 127 -1.48 8.87 3.38
C PRO A 127 -3.01 9.03 3.30
N ASP A 128 -3.45 9.91 2.39
CA ASP A 128 -4.86 10.06 2.03
C ASP A 128 -5.29 9.05 0.95
N LEU A 129 -4.35 8.72 0.04
CA LEU A 129 -4.53 7.75 -1.04
C LEU A 129 -3.56 6.58 -0.88
N ILE A 130 -4.07 5.36 -0.94
CA ILE A 130 -3.26 4.14 -0.87
C ILE A 130 -3.40 3.38 -2.19
N LEU A 131 -2.28 3.14 -2.86
CA LEU A 131 -2.19 2.37 -4.09
C LEU A 131 -1.64 0.98 -3.77
N LEU A 132 -2.43 -0.07 -4.05
CA LEU A 132 -2.10 -1.46 -3.75
C LEU A 132 -2.01 -2.25 -5.05
N ASP A 133 -0.81 -2.73 -5.39
CA ASP A 133 -0.59 -3.56 -6.56
C ASP A 133 -0.54 -5.02 -6.16
N GLU A 134 -1.55 -5.81 -6.56
CA GLU A 134 -1.71 -7.23 -6.27
C GLU A 134 -1.50 -7.58 -4.77
N PRO A 135 -2.19 -6.92 -3.80
CA PRO A 135 -1.86 -7.03 -2.38
C PRO A 135 -2.04 -8.44 -1.79
N THR A 136 -2.87 -9.26 -2.40
CA THR A 136 -3.20 -10.63 -1.99
C THR A 136 -2.39 -11.70 -2.74
N SER A 137 -1.59 -11.30 -3.75
CA SER A 137 -0.85 -12.22 -4.60
C SER A 137 0.05 -13.17 -3.79
N GLY A 138 -0.20 -14.49 -3.98
CA GLY A 138 0.59 -15.57 -3.37
C GLY A 138 0.45 -15.68 -1.86
N LEU A 139 -0.63 -15.16 -1.29
CA LEU A 139 -1.05 -15.43 0.07
C LEU A 139 -1.89 -16.71 0.12
N ASP A 140 -1.87 -17.38 1.26
CA ASP A 140 -2.81 -18.45 1.56
C ASP A 140 -4.21 -17.85 1.84
N PRO A 141 -5.27 -18.68 1.92
CA PRO A 141 -6.63 -18.17 2.13
C PRO A 141 -6.80 -17.34 3.41
N ILE A 142 -6.10 -17.67 4.48
CA ILE A 142 -6.13 -16.93 5.74
C ILE A 142 -5.46 -15.58 5.58
N GLY A 143 -4.26 -15.54 5.01
CA GLY A 143 -3.52 -14.31 4.73
C GLY A 143 -4.26 -13.38 3.76
N THR A 144 -4.96 -13.96 2.76
CA THR A 144 -5.82 -13.20 1.84
C THR A 144 -6.97 -12.53 2.60
N LYS A 145 -7.66 -13.27 3.46
CA LYS A 145 -8.75 -12.73 4.29
C LYS A 145 -8.25 -11.62 5.22
N ASP A 146 -7.11 -11.86 5.89
CA ASP A 146 -6.50 -10.86 6.77
C ASP A 146 -6.18 -9.57 6.01
N MET A 147 -5.58 -9.68 4.81
CA MET A 147 -5.25 -8.53 3.97
C MET A 147 -6.52 -7.77 3.54
N LYS A 148 -7.57 -8.47 3.13
CA LYS A 148 -8.87 -7.85 2.80
C LYS A 148 -9.45 -7.08 4.00
N ASN A 149 -9.41 -7.66 5.20
CA ASN A 149 -9.87 -7.00 6.42
C ASN A 149 -9.06 -5.72 6.73
N MET A 150 -7.74 -5.77 6.53
CA MET A 150 -6.89 -4.58 6.70
C MET A 150 -7.28 -3.48 5.70
N ILE A 151 -7.54 -3.83 4.44
CA ILE A 151 -7.97 -2.87 3.40
C ILE A 151 -9.33 -2.25 3.76
N LEU A 152 -10.30 -3.04 4.20
CA LEU A 152 -11.59 -2.54 4.68
C LEU A 152 -11.43 -1.58 5.87
N GLY A 153 -10.55 -1.91 6.81
CA GLY A 153 -10.23 -1.05 7.95
C GLY A 153 -9.60 0.30 7.55
N LEU A 154 -8.92 0.39 6.40
CA LEU A 154 -8.43 1.67 5.87
C LEU A 154 -9.59 2.56 5.39
N LYS A 155 -10.58 1.97 4.74
CA LYS A 155 -11.80 2.69 4.34
C LYS A 155 -12.56 3.23 5.55
N GLU A 156 -12.70 2.43 6.62
CA GLU A 156 -13.34 2.87 7.87
C GLU A 156 -12.62 4.06 8.52
N GLN A 157 -11.32 4.22 8.25
CA GLN A 157 -10.52 5.37 8.66
C GLN A 157 -10.62 6.56 7.67
N GLY A 158 -11.49 6.50 6.68
CA GLY A 158 -11.69 7.55 5.67
C GLY A 158 -10.62 7.61 4.58
N LYS A 159 -9.80 6.57 4.44
CA LYS A 159 -8.76 6.52 3.41
C LYS A 159 -9.33 6.13 2.05
N THR A 160 -8.78 6.70 0.99
CA THR A 160 -9.07 6.29 -0.39
C THR A 160 -8.10 5.19 -0.81
N VAL A 161 -8.59 4.12 -1.39
CA VAL A 161 -7.75 2.98 -1.82
C VAL A 161 -7.97 2.67 -3.29
N VAL A 162 -6.90 2.54 -4.04
CA VAL A 162 -6.92 1.95 -5.40
C VAL A 162 -6.23 0.60 -5.33
N LEU A 163 -6.99 -0.44 -5.64
CA LEU A 163 -6.57 -1.84 -5.56
C LEU A 163 -6.47 -2.43 -6.97
N CYS A 164 -5.29 -2.90 -7.38
CA CYS A 164 -5.12 -3.67 -8.61
C CYS A 164 -5.13 -5.16 -8.31
N SER A 165 -5.90 -5.93 -9.06
CA SER A 165 -5.89 -7.39 -9.01
C SER A 165 -6.24 -8.00 -10.37
N HIS A 166 -5.77 -9.24 -10.60
CA HIS A 166 -6.20 -10.07 -11.72
C HIS A 166 -7.29 -11.08 -11.32
N LEU A 167 -7.66 -11.14 -10.04
CA LEU A 167 -8.66 -12.06 -9.49
C LEU A 167 -9.93 -11.30 -9.06
N LEU A 168 -11.05 -11.64 -9.67
CA LEU A 168 -12.35 -11.04 -9.33
C LEU A 168 -12.68 -11.22 -7.84
N ALA A 169 -12.40 -12.41 -7.29
CA ALA A 169 -12.64 -12.71 -5.87
C ALA A 169 -11.90 -11.80 -4.89
N ASP A 170 -10.81 -11.16 -5.32
CA ASP A 170 -10.07 -10.25 -4.47
C ASP A 170 -10.69 -8.85 -4.39
N VAL A 171 -11.35 -8.42 -5.45
CA VAL A 171 -11.91 -7.07 -5.57
C VAL A 171 -13.40 -7.01 -5.20
N GLN A 172 -14.18 -8.04 -5.54
CA GLN A 172 -15.64 -8.02 -5.33
C GLN A 172 -16.06 -7.88 -3.86
N ASP A 173 -15.24 -8.41 -2.92
CA ASP A 173 -15.57 -8.40 -1.50
C ASP A 173 -15.14 -7.11 -0.78
N VAL A 174 -14.29 -6.29 -1.40
CA VAL A 174 -13.69 -5.11 -0.74
C VAL A 174 -13.91 -3.81 -1.49
N CYS A 175 -14.09 -3.84 -2.83
CA CYS A 175 -14.21 -2.63 -3.64
C CYS A 175 -15.65 -2.13 -3.72
N ASP A 176 -15.82 -0.82 -3.64
CA ASP A 176 -17.11 -0.15 -3.89
C ASP A 176 -17.43 -0.09 -5.37
N ARG A 177 -16.38 0.08 -6.20
CA ARG A 177 -16.48 0.15 -7.67
C ARG A 177 -15.29 -0.57 -8.30
N ILE A 178 -15.51 -1.13 -9.48
CA ILE A 178 -14.52 -1.90 -10.23
C ILE A 178 -14.51 -1.40 -11.69
N ALA A 179 -13.31 -1.32 -12.28
CA ALA A 179 -13.09 -1.04 -13.70
C ALA A 179 -12.16 -2.09 -14.33
#